data_11031be0ea3acc5836545fdc48db5161
#
_entry.id   11031be0ea3acc5836545fdc48db5161
#
_cell.length_a   1.000
_cell.length_b   1.000
_cell.length_c   1.000
_cell.angle_alpha   90.00
_cell.angle_beta   90.00
_cell.angle_gamma   90.00
#
_symmetry.space_group_name_H-M   'P 1'
#
loop_
_entity.id
_entity.type
_entity.pdbx_description
1 polymer ?
#
loop_
_entity_poly.entity_id
_entity_poly.type
_entity_poly.pdbx_seq_one_letter_code
_entity_poly.pdbx_strand_id
1 'polypeptide(L)'
;MNPRPPPYQGGALPAEPHLQRSRSIMKRARQVNMQRKIEVAEIEEVLSTDRPFDSIIDVRSPSEFAEDHLPGSINLPVLDDVERSEVGTLFKQIDPFIARKKGAVLISHNIAKHIDTFIEKSKDWRPLIYCWRGGQRSTSMALVMHEIGWPVTLLRGGYKAYRKEIQNGLNQMILNTEFIVITGPTGCGKTDLLAEIARKGQQVLDLEALACHRGSILGAEPEKNQPSQKLFETRLYDALRNVDQTKPVFIESESSKIGDIHLPKQLFQSLIDARAIAVDCERAKRAQYSVERYSHLTEASENTESLIKQLRFRHGKRQIEEWVQFIAKKQWTELAESL
;
A
#
# COMPACT_ATOMS: atom_id res chain seq x y z
N MET A 1 -36.14 -78.01 50.03
CA MET A 1 -36.03 -76.53 50.43
C MET A 1 -34.60 -76.11 50.19
N ASN A 2 -34.37 -75.37 49.18
CA ASN A 2 -33.06 -74.81 48.85
C ASN A 2 -32.86 -73.44 49.53
N PRO A 3 -31.75 -73.25 50.28
CA PRO A 3 -31.51 -71.93 50.93
C PRO A 3 -31.15 -70.83 49.90
N ARG A 4 -31.69 -69.62 50.10
CA ARG A 4 -31.39 -68.43 49.32
C ARG A 4 -29.94 -68.01 49.53
N PRO A 5 -29.25 -67.53 48.49
CA PRO A 5 -27.93 -66.94 48.62
C PRO A 5 -28.01 -65.57 49.36
N PRO A 6 -26.94 -65.12 50.05
CA PRO A 6 -26.89 -63.87 50.78
C PRO A 6 -26.84 -62.70 49.82
N PRO A 7 -27.25 -61.48 50.26
CA PRO A 7 -27.25 -60.29 49.44
C PRO A 7 -25.85 -59.80 49.11
N TYR A 8 -25.64 -59.43 47.83
CA TYR A 8 -24.42 -58.86 47.31
C TYR A 8 -24.11 -57.51 48.06
N GLN A 9 -22.99 -57.47 48.80
CA GLN A 9 -22.44 -56.21 49.31
C GLN A 9 -21.74 -55.50 48.11
N GLY A 10 -22.33 -54.42 47.65
CA GLY A 10 -21.74 -53.58 46.61
C GLY A 10 -20.48 -52.85 47.09
N GLY A 11 -19.34 -53.45 46.85
CA GLY A 11 -18.06 -52.74 46.93
C GLY A 11 -17.94 -51.80 45.73
N ALA A 12 -17.76 -50.52 46.00
CA ALA A 12 -17.48 -49.54 44.95
C ALA A 12 -16.19 -49.96 44.23
N LEU A 13 -16.29 -50.19 42.91
CA LEU A 13 -15.14 -50.44 42.05
C LEU A 13 -14.19 -49.26 42.11
N PRO A 14 -12.87 -49.45 42.32
CA PRO A 14 -11.92 -48.34 42.30
C PRO A 14 -11.95 -47.67 40.91
N ALA A 15 -12.15 -46.36 40.90
CA ALA A 15 -12.17 -45.58 39.67
C ALA A 15 -10.88 -45.78 38.88
N GLU A 16 -11.00 -46.29 37.65
CA GLU A 16 -9.86 -46.63 36.78
C GLU A 16 -8.92 -45.44 36.62
N PRO A 17 -7.62 -45.56 36.90
CA PRO A 17 -6.64 -44.47 36.81
C PRO A 17 -6.58 -43.82 35.40
N HIS A 18 -6.95 -44.57 34.37
CA HIS A 18 -7.02 -44.08 32.99
C HIS A 18 -8.10 -43.04 32.76
N LEU A 19 -9.27 -43.13 33.39
CA LEU A 19 -10.35 -42.15 33.26
C LEU A 19 -10.02 -40.84 33.95
N GLN A 20 -9.29 -40.86 35.05
CA GLN A 20 -8.83 -39.65 35.73
C GLN A 20 -7.72 -38.92 34.93
N ARG A 21 -6.79 -39.68 34.33
CA ARG A 21 -5.77 -39.11 33.42
C ARG A 21 -6.39 -38.49 32.17
N SER A 22 -7.34 -39.16 31.52
CA SER A 22 -8.05 -38.66 30.35
C SER A 22 -8.86 -37.39 30.67
N ARG A 23 -9.54 -37.33 31.83
CA ARG A 23 -10.25 -36.15 32.32
C ARG A 23 -9.31 -34.98 32.64
N SER A 24 -8.13 -35.27 33.21
CA SER A 24 -7.09 -34.26 33.49
C SER A 24 -6.49 -33.70 32.20
N ILE A 25 -6.23 -34.56 31.20
CA ILE A 25 -5.73 -34.16 29.89
C ILE A 25 -6.79 -33.32 29.14
N MET A 26 -8.06 -33.74 29.16
CA MET A 26 -9.16 -32.95 28.58
C MET A 26 -9.43 -31.64 29.31
N LYS A 27 -9.30 -31.59 30.64
CA LYS A 27 -9.38 -30.31 31.39
C LYS A 27 -8.20 -29.39 31.06
N ARG A 28 -6.97 -29.89 30.96
CA ARG A 28 -5.80 -29.12 30.53
C ARG A 28 -5.94 -28.67 29.08
N ALA A 29 -6.37 -29.53 28.16
CA ALA A 29 -6.65 -29.15 26.77
C ALA A 29 -7.75 -28.10 26.68
N ARG A 30 -8.85 -28.22 27.46
CA ARG A 30 -9.89 -27.18 27.54
C ARG A 30 -9.40 -25.86 28.16
N GLN A 31 -8.54 -25.90 29.18
CA GLN A 31 -7.94 -24.71 29.78
C GLN A 31 -6.94 -24.02 28.85
N VAL A 32 -6.17 -24.77 28.07
CA VAL A 32 -5.25 -24.22 27.07
C VAL A 32 -6.02 -23.63 25.87
N ASN A 33 -7.14 -24.24 25.47
CA ASN A 33 -7.98 -23.72 24.35
C ASN A 33 -8.93 -22.59 24.74
N MET A 34 -9.10 -22.31 26.03
CA MET A 34 -10.06 -21.28 26.49
C MET A 34 -9.48 -19.87 26.61
N GLN A 35 -8.21 -19.61 26.25
CA GLN A 35 -7.55 -18.31 26.51
C GLN A 35 -6.83 -17.63 25.35
N ARG A 36 -6.85 -18.15 24.14
CA ARG A 36 -6.32 -17.38 22.99
C ARG A 36 -7.46 -16.81 22.16
N LYS A 37 -7.88 -15.62 22.47
CA LYS A 37 -8.76 -14.81 21.62
C LYS A 37 -7.90 -14.14 20.55
N ILE A 38 -8.31 -14.18 19.27
CA ILE A 38 -7.68 -13.38 18.23
C ILE A 38 -7.75 -11.92 18.64
N GLU A 39 -6.61 -11.27 18.71
CA GLU A 39 -6.49 -9.86 19.07
C GLU A 39 -7.04 -8.98 17.94
N VAL A 40 -7.47 -7.79 18.30
CA VAL A 40 -7.98 -6.80 17.33
C VAL A 40 -7.34 -5.47 17.68
N ALA A 41 -6.57 -4.92 16.73
CA ALA A 41 -5.94 -3.61 16.86
C ALA A 41 -6.77 -2.51 16.19
N GLU A 42 -6.73 -1.33 16.75
CA GLU A 42 -7.24 -0.11 16.13
C GLU A 42 -6.22 0.45 15.14
N ILE A 43 -6.67 1.32 14.23
CA ILE A 43 -5.79 1.84 13.17
C ILE A 43 -4.64 2.68 13.73
N GLU A 44 -4.85 3.38 14.82
CA GLU A 44 -3.86 4.20 15.52
C GLU A 44 -2.69 3.36 16.03
N GLU A 45 -2.96 2.16 16.57
CA GLU A 45 -1.93 1.21 17.02
C GLU A 45 -1.10 0.68 15.83
N VAL A 46 -1.77 0.42 14.69
CA VAL A 46 -1.10 -0.06 13.47
C VAL A 46 -0.21 1.00 12.84
N LEU A 47 -0.59 2.25 12.96
CA LEU A 47 0.16 3.38 12.48
C LEU A 47 1.24 3.88 13.48
N SER A 48 1.29 3.36 14.70
CA SER A 48 2.34 3.70 15.68
C SER A 48 3.73 3.28 15.21
N THR A 49 4.76 4.01 15.62
CA THR A 49 6.17 3.66 15.40
C THR A 49 6.56 2.37 16.13
N ASP A 50 5.99 2.13 17.32
CA ASP A 50 6.24 0.97 18.16
C ASP A 50 5.25 -0.17 17.90
N ARG A 51 4.82 -0.33 16.67
CA ARG A 51 3.86 -1.37 16.29
C ARG A 51 4.40 -2.77 16.61
N PRO A 52 3.61 -3.61 17.29
CA PRO A 52 4.06 -4.93 17.74
C PRO A 52 3.93 -6.03 16.65
N PHE A 53 3.85 -5.67 15.38
CA PHE A 53 3.60 -6.59 14.28
C PHE A 53 4.85 -6.80 13.45
N ASP A 54 5.19 -8.07 13.17
CA ASP A 54 6.34 -8.43 12.33
C ASP A 54 6.01 -8.35 10.84
N SER A 55 4.73 -8.48 10.51
CA SER A 55 4.24 -8.42 9.12
C SER A 55 2.81 -7.89 9.08
N ILE A 56 2.48 -7.15 8.03
CA ILE A 56 1.11 -6.72 7.73
C ILE A 56 0.65 -7.46 6.49
N ILE A 57 -0.46 -8.18 6.58
CA ILE A 57 -1.00 -9.04 5.53
C ILE A 57 -2.32 -8.49 5.03
N ASP A 58 -2.36 -8.14 3.74
CA ASP A 58 -3.59 -7.80 3.03
C ASP A 58 -4.13 -9.04 2.31
N VAL A 59 -5.30 -9.51 2.74
CA VAL A 59 -5.96 -10.67 2.12
C VAL A 59 -7.00 -10.29 1.07
N ARG A 60 -7.01 -9.04 0.60
CA ARG A 60 -7.85 -8.59 -0.51
C ARG A 60 -7.30 -9.11 -1.83
N SER A 61 -8.11 -9.00 -2.90
CA SER A 61 -7.66 -9.41 -4.23
C SER A 61 -6.50 -8.55 -4.74
N PRO A 62 -5.69 -9.05 -5.72
CA PRO A 62 -4.55 -8.31 -6.26
C PRO A 62 -4.92 -6.92 -6.79
N SER A 63 -6.06 -6.76 -7.47
CA SER A 63 -6.51 -5.46 -7.96
C SER A 63 -6.90 -4.50 -6.82
N GLU A 64 -7.55 -4.99 -5.75
CA GLU A 64 -7.84 -4.20 -4.56
C GLU A 64 -6.54 -3.71 -3.88
N PHE A 65 -5.52 -4.55 -3.84
CA PHE A 65 -4.20 -4.22 -3.28
C PHE A 65 -3.44 -3.22 -4.15
N ALA A 66 -3.43 -3.43 -5.47
CA ALA A 66 -2.76 -2.54 -6.42
C ALA A 66 -3.38 -1.13 -6.43
N GLU A 67 -4.71 -1.03 -6.19
CA GLU A 67 -5.39 0.26 -6.10
C GLU A 67 -4.91 1.07 -4.90
N ASP A 68 -4.79 0.46 -3.73
CA ASP A 68 -4.26 1.09 -2.51
C ASP A 68 -4.11 0.05 -1.39
N HIS A 69 -3.14 0.21 -0.49
CA HIS A 69 -2.88 -0.69 0.63
C HIS A 69 -2.15 0.01 1.78
N LEU A 70 -2.11 -0.62 2.96
CA LEU A 70 -1.32 -0.12 4.08
C LEU A 70 0.18 -0.22 3.77
N PRO A 71 0.98 0.81 4.05
CA PRO A 71 2.43 0.79 3.82
C PRO A 71 3.11 -0.41 4.48
N GLY A 72 3.97 -1.08 3.71
CA GLY A 72 4.69 -2.27 4.16
C GLY A 72 3.85 -3.54 4.26
N SER A 73 2.60 -3.54 3.78
CA SER A 73 1.80 -4.77 3.71
C SER A 73 2.21 -5.65 2.51
N ILE A 74 2.06 -6.96 2.70
CA ILE A 74 2.19 -7.96 1.65
C ILE A 74 0.81 -8.44 1.22
N ASN A 75 0.61 -8.67 -0.07
CA ASN A 75 -0.66 -9.18 -0.57
C ASN A 75 -0.66 -10.72 -0.58
N LEU A 76 -1.58 -11.30 0.18
CA LEU A 76 -1.84 -12.73 0.23
C LEU A 76 -3.34 -12.96 0.03
N PRO A 77 -3.82 -12.88 -1.20
CA PRO A 77 -5.23 -12.84 -1.50
C PRO A 77 -5.90 -14.18 -1.15
N VAL A 78 -6.93 -14.14 -0.30
CA VAL A 78 -7.75 -15.34 -0.05
C VAL A 78 -8.81 -15.56 -1.14
N LEU A 79 -8.99 -14.59 -2.03
CA LEU A 79 -9.70 -14.68 -3.30
C LEU A 79 -8.90 -13.86 -4.32
N ASP A 80 -8.59 -14.42 -5.48
CA ASP A 80 -8.05 -13.65 -6.60
C ASP A 80 -9.14 -12.74 -7.22
N ASP A 81 -8.82 -11.99 -8.27
CA ASP A 81 -9.75 -11.02 -8.86
C ASP A 81 -10.95 -11.70 -9.52
N VAL A 82 -10.77 -12.85 -10.16
CA VAL A 82 -11.82 -13.62 -10.80
C VAL A 82 -12.73 -14.26 -9.75
N GLU A 83 -12.15 -14.94 -8.78
CA GLU A 83 -12.85 -15.54 -7.65
C GLU A 83 -13.64 -14.50 -6.84
N ARG A 84 -13.01 -13.33 -6.61
CA ARG A 84 -13.63 -12.20 -5.91
C ARG A 84 -14.84 -11.66 -6.66
N SER A 85 -14.74 -11.55 -7.99
CA SER A 85 -15.85 -11.13 -8.86
C SER A 85 -16.98 -12.17 -8.85
N GLU A 86 -16.64 -13.46 -9.00
CA GLU A 86 -17.61 -14.56 -8.98
C GLU A 86 -18.41 -14.59 -7.67
N VAL A 87 -17.70 -14.64 -6.53
CA VAL A 87 -18.35 -14.66 -5.21
C VAL A 87 -19.16 -13.40 -4.96
N GLY A 88 -18.68 -12.23 -5.41
CA GLY A 88 -19.38 -10.97 -5.30
C GLY A 88 -20.69 -10.91 -6.10
N THR A 89 -20.68 -11.48 -7.29
CA THR A 89 -21.86 -11.59 -8.17
C THR A 89 -22.89 -12.55 -7.58
N LEU A 90 -22.47 -13.73 -7.14
CA LEU A 90 -23.32 -14.69 -6.44
C LEU A 90 -24.01 -14.06 -5.23
N PHE A 91 -23.25 -13.28 -4.44
CA PHE A 91 -23.76 -12.63 -3.23
C PHE A 91 -24.85 -11.57 -3.52
N LYS A 92 -24.65 -10.79 -4.60
CA LYS A 92 -25.55 -9.68 -4.92
C LYS A 92 -26.77 -10.09 -5.74
N GLN A 93 -26.59 -11.06 -6.65
CA GLN A 93 -27.57 -11.32 -7.71
C GLN A 93 -28.30 -12.67 -7.56
N ILE A 94 -27.74 -13.61 -6.80
CA ILE A 94 -28.31 -14.96 -6.69
C ILE A 94 -28.72 -15.25 -5.25
N ASP A 95 -27.79 -15.63 -4.39
CA ASP A 95 -28.07 -15.99 -3.00
C ASP A 95 -26.84 -15.83 -2.11
N PRO A 96 -26.92 -15.11 -0.98
CA PRO A 96 -25.81 -14.91 -0.05
C PRO A 96 -25.28 -16.21 0.57
N PHE A 97 -26.11 -17.26 0.73
CA PHE A 97 -25.68 -18.50 1.30
C PHE A 97 -24.88 -19.37 0.29
N ILE A 98 -25.32 -19.37 -0.99
CA ILE A 98 -24.59 -19.98 -2.08
C ILE A 98 -23.21 -19.31 -2.23
N ALA A 99 -23.17 -18.00 -2.24
CA ALA A 99 -21.94 -17.21 -2.29
C ALA A 99 -20.99 -17.57 -1.14
N ARG A 100 -21.52 -17.71 0.08
CA ARG A 100 -20.70 -18.11 1.25
C ARG A 100 -20.15 -19.51 1.13
N LYS A 101 -20.91 -20.48 0.63
CA LYS A 101 -20.41 -21.86 0.39
C LYS A 101 -19.29 -21.85 -0.64
N LYS A 102 -19.50 -21.21 -1.79
CA LYS A 102 -18.48 -21.12 -2.85
C LYS A 102 -17.24 -20.37 -2.33
N GLY A 103 -17.44 -19.23 -1.68
CA GLY A 103 -16.35 -18.45 -1.09
C GLY A 103 -15.55 -19.22 -0.04
N ALA A 104 -16.21 -20.02 0.82
CA ALA A 104 -15.51 -20.83 1.81
C ALA A 104 -14.56 -21.87 1.17
N VAL A 105 -14.98 -22.52 0.08
CA VAL A 105 -14.11 -23.46 -0.66
C VAL A 105 -12.88 -22.76 -1.22
N LEU A 106 -13.07 -21.66 -1.95
CA LEU A 106 -11.99 -20.90 -2.58
C LEU A 106 -11.03 -20.32 -1.54
N ILE A 107 -11.56 -19.68 -0.51
CA ILE A 107 -10.79 -19.10 0.60
C ILE A 107 -9.94 -20.17 1.29
N SER A 108 -10.51 -21.33 1.62
CA SER A 108 -9.77 -22.41 2.28
C SER A 108 -8.63 -22.93 1.41
N HIS A 109 -8.84 -23.08 0.11
CA HIS A 109 -7.82 -23.50 -0.84
C HIS A 109 -6.66 -22.50 -0.93
N ASN A 110 -6.97 -21.21 -1.03
CA ASN A 110 -5.95 -20.16 -1.12
C ASN A 110 -5.21 -19.95 0.21
N ILE A 111 -5.90 -20.05 1.36
CA ILE A 111 -5.23 -20.04 2.68
C ILE A 111 -4.21 -21.16 2.78
N ALA A 112 -4.56 -22.39 2.36
CA ALA A 112 -3.63 -23.52 2.41
C ALA A 112 -2.33 -23.24 1.64
N LYS A 113 -2.43 -22.64 0.42
CA LYS A 113 -1.26 -22.24 -0.37
C LYS A 113 -0.40 -21.20 0.35
N HIS A 114 -1.03 -20.22 1.01
CA HIS A 114 -0.30 -19.18 1.73
C HIS A 114 0.38 -19.71 2.99
N ILE A 115 -0.27 -20.59 3.74
CA ILE A 115 0.32 -21.20 4.95
C ILE A 115 1.60 -21.97 4.60
N ASP A 116 1.63 -22.66 3.46
CA ASP A 116 2.81 -23.38 2.98
C ASP A 116 4.04 -22.46 2.84
N THR A 117 3.85 -21.19 2.49
CA THR A 117 4.93 -20.21 2.40
C THR A 117 5.46 -19.73 3.76
N PHE A 118 4.79 -20.07 4.86
CA PHE A 118 5.12 -19.63 6.22
C PHE A 118 5.69 -20.74 7.13
N ILE A 119 5.95 -21.93 6.58
CA ILE A 119 6.44 -23.08 7.35
C ILE A 119 7.68 -22.73 8.20
N GLU A 120 8.58 -21.89 7.67
CA GLU A 120 9.80 -21.46 8.35
C GLU A 120 9.59 -20.36 9.42
N LYS A 121 8.37 -19.83 9.57
CA LYS A 121 8.09 -18.78 10.55
C LYS A 121 8.07 -19.35 11.97
N SER A 122 8.75 -18.66 12.89
CA SER A 122 8.77 -19.04 14.31
C SER A 122 7.38 -18.90 14.95
N LYS A 123 7.17 -19.57 16.07
CA LYS A 123 5.91 -19.49 16.84
C LYS A 123 5.60 -18.09 17.37
N ASP A 124 6.61 -17.24 17.51
CA ASP A 124 6.50 -15.90 18.07
C ASP A 124 6.24 -14.84 16.98
N TRP A 125 6.15 -15.24 15.70
CA TRP A 125 5.81 -14.35 14.60
C TRP A 125 4.40 -13.79 14.76
N ARG A 126 4.27 -12.45 14.72
CA ARG A 126 3.05 -11.68 15.00
C ARG A 126 2.52 -10.99 13.74
N PRO A 127 1.73 -11.65 12.89
CA PRO A 127 1.11 -11.03 11.74
C PRO A 127 -0.13 -10.22 12.13
N LEU A 128 -0.25 -9.02 11.55
CA LEU A 128 -1.49 -8.27 11.46
C LEU A 128 -2.18 -8.63 10.13
N ILE A 129 -3.46 -8.98 10.18
CA ILE A 129 -4.22 -9.36 8.98
C ILE A 129 -5.40 -8.42 8.78
N TYR A 130 -5.59 -7.95 7.55
CA TYR A 130 -6.76 -7.16 7.22
C TYR A 130 -7.37 -7.52 5.87
N CYS A 131 -8.65 -7.19 5.71
CA CYS A 131 -9.35 -7.17 4.43
C CYS A 131 -10.09 -5.83 4.27
N TRP A 132 -11.11 -5.75 3.41
CA TRP A 132 -11.82 -4.50 3.15
C TRP A 132 -12.45 -3.84 4.39
N ARG A 133 -13.12 -4.64 5.28
CA ARG A 133 -13.82 -4.15 6.47
C ARG A 133 -13.57 -4.98 7.73
N GLY A 134 -12.53 -5.81 7.77
CA GLY A 134 -12.31 -6.72 8.88
C GLY A 134 -13.37 -7.84 9.00
N GLY A 135 -13.87 -8.33 7.85
CA GLY A 135 -14.91 -9.36 7.78
C GLY A 135 -14.36 -10.76 7.48
N GLN A 136 -15.21 -11.62 6.92
CA GLN A 136 -14.95 -13.05 6.70
C GLN A 136 -13.59 -13.38 6.07
N ARG A 137 -13.13 -12.61 5.08
CA ARG A 137 -11.84 -12.89 4.39
C ARG A 137 -10.65 -12.88 5.37
N SER A 138 -10.48 -11.81 6.15
CA SER A 138 -9.38 -11.71 7.12
C SER A 138 -9.59 -12.62 8.32
N THR A 139 -10.83 -12.77 8.80
CA THR A 139 -11.14 -13.67 9.92
C THR A 139 -10.86 -15.14 9.58
N SER A 140 -11.16 -15.60 8.36
CA SER A 140 -10.88 -16.98 7.95
C SER A 140 -9.39 -17.30 7.97
N MET A 141 -8.55 -16.41 7.43
CA MET A 141 -7.09 -16.60 7.47
C MET A 141 -6.55 -16.51 8.90
N ALA A 142 -7.01 -15.52 9.66
CA ALA A 142 -6.61 -15.32 11.04
C ALA A 142 -6.95 -16.54 11.92
N LEU A 143 -8.11 -17.15 11.71
CA LEU A 143 -8.54 -18.34 12.45
C LEU A 143 -7.58 -19.52 12.21
N VAL A 144 -7.25 -19.82 10.95
CA VAL A 144 -6.33 -20.90 10.61
C VAL A 144 -4.94 -20.65 11.22
N MET A 145 -4.40 -19.45 11.08
CA MET A 145 -3.08 -19.08 11.60
C MET A 145 -3.06 -19.10 13.14
N HIS A 146 -4.14 -18.69 13.77
CA HIS A 146 -4.31 -18.73 15.22
C HIS A 146 -4.34 -20.18 15.75
N GLU A 147 -5.05 -21.06 15.07
CA GLU A 147 -5.11 -22.50 15.45
C GLU A 147 -3.74 -23.20 15.28
N ILE A 148 -2.89 -22.74 14.35
CA ILE A 148 -1.49 -23.18 14.23
C ILE A 148 -0.69 -22.73 15.47
N GLY A 149 -1.07 -21.63 16.10
CA GLY A 149 -0.46 -21.13 17.35
C GLY A 149 0.25 -19.79 17.24
N TRP A 150 0.20 -19.10 16.10
CA TRP A 150 0.74 -17.75 15.96
C TRP A 150 -0.13 -16.70 16.67
N PRO A 151 0.47 -15.67 17.30
CA PRO A 151 -0.26 -14.55 17.91
C PRO A 151 -0.73 -13.57 16.83
N VAL A 152 -1.88 -13.91 16.22
CA VAL A 152 -2.45 -13.15 15.10
C VAL A 152 -3.30 -12.00 15.60
N THR A 153 -3.18 -10.84 14.94
CA THR A 153 -4.01 -9.67 15.18
C THR A 153 -4.82 -9.30 13.94
N LEU A 154 -6.07 -8.91 14.13
CA LEU A 154 -6.94 -8.37 13.06
C LEU A 154 -7.01 -6.84 13.15
N LEU A 155 -6.95 -6.16 12.00
CA LEU A 155 -7.24 -4.72 11.94
C LEU A 155 -8.74 -4.48 12.01
N ARG A 156 -9.20 -3.74 13.06
CA ARG A 156 -10.60 -3.32 13.18
C ARG A 156 -11.00 -2.43 12.01
N GLY A 157 -12.12 -2.75 11.38
CA GLY A 157 -12.62 -2.01 10.22
C GLY A 157 -11.81 -2.19 8.92
N GLY A 158 -10.66 -2.88 8.97
CA GLY A 158 -9.82 -3.22 7.83
C GLY A 158 -9.32 -2.01 7.04
N TYR A 159 -9.06 -2.20 5.74
CA TYR A 159 -8.64 -1.13 4.82
C TYR A 159 -9.56 0.11 4.87
N LYS A 160 -10.88 -0.08 5.04
CA LYS A 160 -11.81 1.06 5.10
C LYS A 160 -11.52 1.99 6.27
N ALA A 161 -11.13 1.45 7.44
CA ALA A 161 -10.73 2.26 8.59
C ALA A 161 -9.44 3.04 8.28
N TYR A 162 -8.44 2.38 7.69
CA TYR A 162 -7.21 3.02 7.25
C TYR A 162 -7.47 4.16 6.25
N ARG A 163 -8.29 3.90 5.22
CA ARG A 163 -8.59 4.93 4.21
C ARG A 163 -9.31 6.14 4.81
N LYS A 164 -10.19 5.91 5.79
CA LYS A 164 -10.85 7.01 6.53
C LYS A 164 -9.85 7.84 7.31
N GLU A 165 -8.85 7.19 7.92
CA GLU A 165 -7.79 7.88 8.65
C GLU A 165 -6.97 8.79 7.73
N ILE A 166 -6.57 8.29 6.54
CA ILE A 166 -5.90 9.13 5.54
C ILE A 166 -6.76 10.34 5.17
N GLN A 167 -8.04 10.12 4.84
CA GLN A 167 -8.93 11.20 4.42
C GLN A 167 -9.11 12.28 5.50
N ASN A 168 -9.13 11.89 6.76
CA ASN A 168 -9.27 12.81 7.88
C ASN A 168 -7.95 13.51 8.25
N GLY A 169 -6.83 12.75 8.24
CA GLY A 169 -5.54 13.22 8.76
C GLY A 169 -4.69 13.97 7.75
N LEU A 170 -4.77 13.63 6.45
CA LEU A 170 -3.88 14.19 5.43
C LEU A 170 -3.93 15.73 5.36
N ASN A 171 -5.12 16.31 5.32
CA ASN A 171 -5.27 17.76 5.26
C ASN A 171 -4.71 18.45 6.50
N GLN A 172 -4.90 17.87 7.68
CA GLN A 172 -4.36 18.42 8.92
C GLN A 172 -2.83 18.36 8.96
N MET A 173 -2.24 17.28 8.48
CA MET A 173 -0.78 17.15 8.38
C MET A 173 -0.19 18.19 7.42
N ILE A 174 -0.82 18.37 6.25
CA ILE A 174 -0.40 19.38 5.28
C ILE A 174 -0.42 20.78 5.91
N LEU A 175 -1.50 21.14 6.62
CA LEU A 175 -1.63 22.45 7.26
C LEU A 175 -0.61 22.70 8.37
N ASN A 176 -0.18 21.65 9.06
CA ASN A 176 0.79 21.72 10.14
C ASN A 176 2.26 21.70 9.65
N THR A 177 2.49 21.46 8.37
CA THR A 177 3.83 21.37 7.78
C THR A 177 4.25 22.70 7.18
N GLU A 178 5.39 23.23 7.60
CA GLU A 178 6.03 24.37 6.95
C GLU A 178 6.77 23.91 5.70
N PHE A 179 6.36 24.36 4.52
CA PHE A 179 7.03 24.03 3.25
C PHE A 179 8.00 25.14 2.81
N ILE A 180 9.13 24.72 2.21
CA ILE A 180 10.03 25.58 1.43
C ILE A 180 10.06 25.03 0.01
N VAL A 181 9.54 25.79 -0.94
CA VAL A 181 9.36 25.35 -2.33
C VAL A 181 10.59 25.67 -3.16
N ILE A 182 11.19 24.65 -3.78
CA ILE A 182 12.23 24.86 -4.80
C ILE A 182 11.56 25.07 -6.14
N THR A 183 11.68 26.26 -6.69
CA THR A 183 11.07 26.63 -7.98
C THR A 183 12.14 26.90 -9.03
N GLY A 184 11.80 26.73 -10.29
CA GLY A 184 12.69 26.98 -11.43
C GLY A 184 12.25 26.23 -12.68
N PRO A 185 12.78 26.60 -13.84
CA PRO A 185 12.43 25.96 -15.11
C PRO A 185 12.74 24.46 -15.13
N THR A 186 12.13 23.72 -16.05
CA THR A 186 12.48 22.32 -16.33
C THR A 186 13.96 22.23 -16.72
N GLY A 187 14.65 21.19 -16.23
CA GLY A 187 16.06 20.96 -16.52
C GLY A 187 17.06 21.76 -15.67
N CYS A 188 16.62 22.55 -14.67
CA CYS A 188 17.54 23.27 -13.78
C CYS A 188 18.02 22.44 -12.57
N GLY A 189 17.77 21.12 -12.53
CA GLY A 189 18.30 20.21 -11.50
C GLY A 189 17.60 20.31 -10.14
N LYS A 190 16.32 20.72 -10.07
CA LYS A 190 15.57 20.81 -8.80
C LYS A 190 15.58 19.49 -8.03
N THR A 191 15.31 18.37 -8.69
CA THR A 191 15.28 17.04 -8.08
C THR A 191 16.63 16.63 -7.52
N ASP A 192 17.74 16.90 -8.25
CA ASP A 192 19.09 16.65 -7.75
C ASP A 192 19.44 17.55 -6.56
N LEU A 193 18.98 18.79 -6.57
CA LEU A 193 19.11 19.72 -5.44
C LEU A 193 18.34 19.20 -4.21
N LEU A 194 17.12 18.70 -4.38
CA LEU A 194 16.36 18.08 -3.29
C LEU A 194 17.10 16.85 -2.73
N ALA A 195 17.66 16.01 -3.59
CA ALA A 195 18.45 14.85 -3.16
C ALA A 195 19.69 15.29 -2.36
N GLU A 196 20.36 16.39 -2.75
CA GLU A 196 21.48 16.94 -2.00
C GLU A 196 21.07 17.51 -0.66
N ILE A 197 19.94 18.22 -0.60
CA ILE A 197 19.34 18.74 0.62
C ILE A 197 19.03 17.60 1.60
N ALA A 198 18.47 16.49 1.09
CA ALA A 198 18.20 15.29 1.88
C ALA A 198 19.51 14.66 2.42
N ARG A 199 20.57 14.57 1.59
CA ARG A 199 21.90 14.05 2.01
C ARG A 199 22.54 14.90 3.12
N LYS A 200 22.20 16.18 3.19
CA LYS A 200 22.60 17.08 4.28
C LYS A 200 21.73 16.97 5.52
N GLY A 201 20.84 15.99 5.60
CA GLY A 201 19.99 15.72 6.76
C GLY A 201 18.78 16.64 6.91
N GLN A 202 18.39 17.36 5.85
CA GLN A 202 17.16 18.15 5.83
C GLN A 202 15.98 17.30 5.39
N GLN A 203 14.78 17.71 5.77
CA GLN A 203 13.54 17.02 5.40
C GLN A 203 13.13 17.41 3.96
N VAL A 204 12.84 16.41 3.16
CA VAL A 204 12.44 16.56 1.76
C VAL A 204 11.18 15.76 1.48
N LEU A 205 10.29 16.33 0.70
CA LEU A 205 9.12 15.64 0.13
C LEU A 205 9.24 15.67 -1.40
N ASP A 206 9.55 14.53 -1.99
CA ASP A 206 9.69 14.34 -3.43
C ASP A 206 8.35 13.87 -4.03
N LEU A 207 7.60 14.80 -4.59
CA LEU A 207 6.29 14.52 -5.18
C LEU A 207 6.38 13.71 -6.47
N GLU A 208 7.44 13.91 -7.27
CA GLU A 208 7.70 13.17 -8.49
C GLU A 208 7.94 11.69 -8.18
N ALA A 209 8.77 11.40 -7.16
CA ALA A 209 9.02 10.03 -6.71
C ALA A 209 7.74 9.37 -6.17
N LEU A 210 6.94 10.07 -5.35
CA LEU A 210 5.66 9.54 -4.84
C LEU A 210 4.67 9.23 -5.96
N ALA A 211 4.65 10.06 -7.02
CA ALA A 211 3.79 9.89 -8.18
C ALA A 211 4.37 8.93 -9.24
N CYS A 212 5.61 8.46 -9.11
CA CYS A 212 6.33 7.71 -10.14
C CYS A 212 6.29 8.43 -11.51
N HIS A 213 6.55 9.76 -11.52
CA HIS A 213 6.43 10.59 -12.72
C HIS A 213 7.23 11.89 -12.55
N ARG A 214 7.98 12.29 -13.56
CA ARG A 214 8.88 13.48 -13.56
C ARG A 214 8.17 14.81 -13.81
N GLY A 215 6.96 15.03 -13.36
CA GLY A 215 6.23 16.30 -13.44
C GLY A 215 5.99 16.89 -14.85
N SER A 216 6.90 16.69 -15.79
CA SER A 216 6.80 17.19 -17.16
C SER A 216 5.82 16.38 -18.02
N ILE A 217 5.37 16.93 -19.14
CA ILE A 217 4.50 16.22 -20.10
C ILE A 217 5.18 14.95 -20.67
N LEU A 218 6.49 14.95 -20.74
CA LEU A 218 7.31 13.81 -21.17
C LEU A 218 7.82 12.98 -19.98
N GLY A 219 7.31 13.22 -18.78
CA GLY A 219 7.87 12.73 -17.53
C GLY A 219 7.44 11.32 -17.12
N ALA A 220 6.74 10.56 -17.98
CA ALA A 220 6.39 9.17 -17.68
C ALA A 220 7.65 8.31 -17.48
N GLU A 221 7.71 7.54 -16.40
CA GLU A 221 8.81 6.61 -16.15
C GLU A 221 8.62 5.35 -17.00
N PRO A 222 9.65 4.90 -17.77
CA PRO A 222 9.49 3.82 -18.76
C PRO A 222 9.13 2.46 -18.12
N GLU A 223 9.58 2.22 -16.91
CA GLU A 223 9.42 0.91 -16.24
C GLU A 223 8.45 0.93 -15.05
N LYS A 224 7.84 2.07 -14.77
CA LYS A 224 6.96 2.24 -13.61
C LYS A 224 5.65 2.89 -14.01
N ASN A 225 4.57 2.21 -13.74
CA ASN A 225 3.24 2.83 -13.84
C ASN A 225 3.03 3.82 -12.68
N GLN A 226 2.32 4.91 -12.95
CA GLN A 226 1.85 5.78 -11.90
C GLN A 226 0.97 5.01 -10.91
N PRO A 227 1.05 5.31 -9.61
CA PRO A 227 0.11 4.75 -8.64
C PRO A 227 -1.31 5.20 -8.93
N SER A 228 -2.30 4.55 -8.34
CA SER A 228 -3.64 5.11 -8.28
C SER A 228 -3.64 6.41 -7.47
N GLN A 229 -4.66 7.25 -7.65
CA GLN A 229 -4.83 8.46 -6.82
C GLN A 229 -4.85 8.12 -5.31
N LYS A 230 -5.48 7.00 -4.92
CA LYS A 230 -5.54 6.57 -3.53
C LYS A 230 -4.17 6.17 -2.99
N LEU A 231 -3.41 5.40 -3.76
CA LEU A 231 -2.07 4.97 -3.37
C LEU A 231 -1.09 6.15 -3.30
N PHE A 232 -1.22 7.14 -4.17
CA PHE A 232 -0.45 8.38 -4.06
C PHE A 232 -0.77 9.12 -2.75
N GLU A 233 -2.05 9.28 -2.40
CA GLU A 233 -2.46 9.92 -1.15
C GLU A 233 -1.98 9.14 0.08
N THR A 234 -1.98 7.80 0.02
CA THR A 234 -1.40 6.92 1.02
C THR A 234 0.10 7.16 1.21
N ARG A 235 0.85 7.20 0.11
CA ARG A 235 2.30 7.48 0.14
C ARG A 235 2.61 8.88 0.69
N LEU A 236 1.83 9.86 0.27
CA LEU A 236 1.94 11.25 0.75
C LEU A 236 1.66 11.34 2.25
N TYR A 237 0.59 10.69 2.73
CA TYR A 237 0.25 10.62 4.13
C TYR A 237 1.37 9.95 4.96
N ASP A 238 1.90 8.82 4.48
CA ASP A 238 2.99 8.12 5.15
C ASP A 238 4.29 8.95 5.19
N ALA A 239 4.62 9.63 4.10
CA ALA A 239 5.76 10.55 4.05
C ALA A 239 5.61 11.69 5.08
N LEU A 240 4.44 12.34 5.13
CA LEU A 240 4.17 13.46 6.05
C LEU A 240 4.12 13.03 7.53
N ARG A 241 3.76 11.78 7.83
CA ARG A 241 3.81 11.25 9.20
C ARG A 241 5.23 11.11 9.75
N ASN A 242 6.19 10.94 8.86
CA ASN A 242 7.59 10.73 9.22
C ASN A 242 8.40 12.02 9.30
N VAL A 243 7.80 13.19 9.04
CA VAL A 243 8.47 14.48 9.18
C VAL A 243 8.36 15.05 10.60
N ASP A 244 9.41 15.70 11.05
CA ASP A 244 9.43 16.51 12.25
C ASP A 244 8.77 17.86 11.94
N GLN A 245 7.55 18.06 12.41
CA GLN A 245 6.75 19.26 12.12
C GLN A 245 7.32 20.55 12.73
N THR A 246 8.37 20.46 13.53
CA THR A 246 9.09 21.64 14.06
C THR A 246 10.14 22.20 13.10
N LYS A 247 10.38 21.50 11.96
CA LYS A 247 11.36 21.87 10.94
C LYS A 247 10.69 21.97 9.57
N PRO A 248 11.17 22.85 8.70
CA PRO A 248 10.62 22.97 7.36
C PRO A 248 10.90 21.71 6.51
N VAL A 249 10.02 21.47 5.55
CA VAL A 249 10.13 20.42 4.54
C VAL A 249 10.41 21.07 3.19
N PHE A 250 11.51 20.70 2.56
CA PHE A 250 11.83 21.13 1.21
C PHE A 250 11.06 20.30 0.19
N ILE A 251 10.48 20.97 -0.79
CA ILE A 251 9.64 20.34 -1.81
C ILE A 251 9.83 21.07 -3.15
N GLU A 252 9.73 20.39 -4.27
CA GLU A 252 9.75 21.05 -5.57
C GLU A 252 8.39 21.61 -5.97
N SER A 253 8.43 22.70 -6.75
CA SER A 253 7.23 23.30 -7.28
C SER A 253 6.63 22.41 -8.36
N GLU A 254 5.39 21.98 -8.12
CA GLU A 254 4.64 21.16 -9.05
C GLU A 254 3.32 21.85 -9.44
N SER A 255 2.79 21.44 -10.60
CA SER A 255 1.44 21.83 -10.98
C SER A 255 0.40 21.13 -10.11
N SER A 256 -0.87 21.53 -10.21
CA SER A 256 -1.97 20.83 -9.53
C SER A 256 -2.13 19.37 -9.97
N LYS A 257 -1.38 18.95 -11.02
CA LYS A 257 -1.42 17.60 -11.58
C LYS A 257 -0.01 17.14 -11.98
N ILE A 258 0.37 15.93 -11.56
CA ILE A 258 1.62 15.26 -11.92
C ILE A 258 1.27 14.01 -12.72
N GLY A 259 1.45 14.02 -14.05
CA GLY A 259 0.92 12.98 -14.94
C GLY A 259 -0.60 12.86 -14.78
N ASP A 260 -1.11 11.72 -14.31
CA ASP A 260 -2.54 11.50 -14.04
C ASP A 260 -2.96 11.72 -12.58
N ILE A 261 -2.01 11.99 -11.69
CA ILE A 261 -2.25 12.24 -10.28
C ILE A 261 -2.60 13.69 -10.01
N HIS A 262 -3.65 13.93 -9.25
CA HIS A 262 -4.01 15.25 -8.75
C HIS A 262 -3.44 15.48 -7.35
N LEU A 263 -2.77 16.61 -7.14
CA LEU A 263 -2.37 17.00 -5.80
C LEU A 263 -3.62 17.31 -4.94
N PRO A 264 -3.63 16.93 -3.66
CA PRO A 264 -4.66 17.38 -2.74
C PRO A 264 -4.75 18.91 -2.77
N LYS A 265 -5.98 19.44 -2.86
CA LYS A 265 -6.19 20.91 -2.97
C LYS A 265 -5.48 21.68 -1.87
N GLN A 266 -5.50 21.14 -0.64
CA GLN A 266 -4.83 21.78 0.48
C GLN A 266 -3.31 21.82 0.30
N LEU A 267 -2.68 20.75 -0.21
CA LEU A 267 -1.25 20.74 -0.50
C LEU A 267 -0.91 21.80 -1.58
N PHE A 268 -1.63 21.77 -2.70
CA PHE A 268 -1.39 22.73 -3.77
C PHE A 268 -1.50 24.19 -3.28
N GLN A 269 -2.50 24.51 -2.45
CA GLN A 269 -2.63 25.84 -1.86
C GLN A 269 -1.46 26.17 -0.92
N SER A 270 -1.08 25.22 -0.05
CA SER A 270 0.07 25.41 0.85
C SER A 270 1.38 25.66 0.10
N LEU A 271 1.56 25.04 -1.08
CA LEU A 271 2.76 25.28 -1.91
C LEU A 271 2.76 26.66 -2.56
N ILE A 272 1.58 27.18 -2.96
CA ILE A 272 1.45 28.55 -3.52
C ILE A 272 1.80 29.59 -2.45
N ASP A 273 1.37 29.37 -1.22
CA ASP A 273 1.53 30.32 -0.11
C ASP A 273 2.91 30.18 0.58
N ALA A 274 3.68 29.15 0.26
CA ALA A 274 4.96 28.85 0.88
C ALA A 274 6.09 29.80 0.42
N ARG A 275 7.14 29.89 1.25
CA ARG A 275 8.39 30.54 0.84
C ARG A 275 9.01 29.75 -0.33
N ALA A 276 9.45 30.46 -1.37
CA ALA A 276 10.07 29.86 -2.54
C ALA A 276 11.56 30.24 -2.65
N ILE A 277 12.37 29.27 -3.07
CA ILE A 277 13.77 29.44 -3.47
C ILE A 277 13.83 29.21 -4.97
N ALA A 278 14.14 30.27 -5.72
CA ALA A 278 14.27 30.19 -7.17
C ALA A 278 15.67 29.63 -7.54
N VAL A 279 15.67 28.59 -8.36
CA VAL A 279 16.86 28.00 -8.97
C VAL A 279 16.86 28.41 -10.44
N ASP A 280 17.92 29.02 -10.89
CA ASP A 280 18.12 29.40 -12.28
C ASP A 280 19.37 28.72 -12.88
N CYS A 281 19.33 28.45 -14.15
CA CYS A 281 20.41 27.84 -14.90
C CYS A 281 20.33 28.26 -16.37
N GLU A 282 21.49 28.44 -16.98
CA GLU A 282 21.59 28.78 -18.41
C GLU A 282 20.81 27.78 -19.29
N ARG A 283 20.11 28.31 -20.30
CA ARG A 283 19.26 27.52 -21.20
C ARG A 283 19.98 26.32 -21.83
N ALA A 284 21.20 26.53 -22.32
CA ALA A 284 22.00 25.47 -22.91
C ALA A 284 22.34 24.33 -21.92
N LYS A 285 22.67 24.68 -20.67
CA LYS A 285 22.94 23.69 -19.61
C LYS A 285 21.67 22.91 -19.22
N ARG A 286 20.52 23.60 -19.18
CA ARG A 286 19.23 22.95 -18.93
C ARG A 286 18.87 21.96 -20.02
N ALA A 287 19.10 22.33 -21.31
CA ALA A 287 18.86 21.45 -22.44
C ALA A 287 19.73 20.19 -22.37
N GLN A 288 21.04 20.37 -22.11
CA GLN A 288 21.95 19.25 -21.95
C GLN A 288 21.50 18.31 -20.80
N TYR A 289 21.23 18.87 -19.62
CA TYR A 289 20.72 18.12 -18.47
C TYR A 289 19.42 17.37 -18.81
N SER A 290 18.49 18.02 -19.52
CA SER A 290 17.24 17.40 -19.95
C SER A 290 17.46 16.21 -20.89
N VAL A 291 18.36 16.33 -21.86
CA VAL A 291 18.72 15.23 -22.78
C VAL A 291 19.29 14.04 -22.02
N GLU A 292 20.20 14.28 -21.07
CA GLU A 292 20.79 13.23 -20.22
C GLU A 292 19.73 12.56 -19.35
N ARG A 293 18.85 13.34 -18.70
CA ARG A 293 17.80 12.87 -17.79
C ARG A 293 16.70 12.07 -18.49
N TYR A 294 16.42 12.41 -19.75
CA TYR A 294 15.37 11.78 -20.57
C TYR A 294 15.97 10.91 -21.69
N SER A 295 17.12 10.26 -21.46
CA SER A 295 17.82 9.41 -22.43
C SER A 295 16.91 8.33 -23.04
N HIS A 296 15.99 7.76 -22.27
CA HIS A 296 14.99 6.79 -22.76
C HIS A 296 14.10 7.33 -23.87
N LEU A 297 13.83 8.65 -23.90
CA LEU A 297 13.07 9.29 -25.00
C LEU A 297 13.90 9.45 -26.26
N THR A 298 15.22 9.61 -26.12
CA THR A 298 16.13 9.71 -27.26
C THR A 298 16.35 8.36 -27.94
N GLU A 299 16.23 7.25 -27.19
CA GLU A 299 16.33 5.89 -27.68
C GLU A 299 15.03 5.43 -28.38
N ALA A 300 13.84 5.90 -27.90
CA ALA A 300 12.55 5.54 -28.41
C ALA A 300 11.91 6.67 -29.24
N SER A 301 12.54 7.05 -30.34
CA SER A 301 12.18 8.22 -31.18
C SER A 301 10.71 8.23 -31.63
N GLU A 302 10.14 7.08 -32.02
CA GLU A 302 8.74 6.98 -32.49
C GLU A 302 7.75 7.29 -31.36
N ASN A 303 8.02 6.80 -30.13
CA ASN A 303 7.18 7.10 -28.97
C ASN A 303 7.27 8.59 -28.62
N THR A 304 8.46 9.18 -28.69
CA THR A 304 8.71 10.60 -28.41
C THR A 304 7.97 11.48 -29.43
N GLU A 305 7.96 11.14 -30.71
CA GLU A 305 7.22 11.85 -31.75
C GLU A 305 5.71 11.83 -31.47
N SER A 306 5.18 10.67 -31.04
CA SER A 306 3.77 10.54 -30.69
C SER A 306 3.39 11.45 -29.51
N LEU A 307 4.23 11.50 -28.46
CA LEU A 307 4.02 12.38 -27.31
C LEU A 307 4.08 13.87 -27.70
N ILE A 308 5.06 14.26 -28.50
CA ILE A 308 5.18 15.66 -29.00
C ILE A 308 3.94 16.07 -29.80
N LYS A 309 3.41 15.19 -30.65
CA LYS A 309 2.18 15.48 -31.40
C LYS A 309 0.95 15.76 -30.52
N GLN A 310 0.89 15.21 -29.32
CA GLN A 310 -0.18 15.49 -28.37
C GLN A 310 -0.15 16.93 -27.84
N LEU A 311 1.01 17.61 -27.90
CA LEU A 311 1.17 19.01 -27.48
C LEU A 311 0.56 20.03 -28.46
N ARG A 312 0.04 19.58 -29.60
CA ARG A 312 -0.48 20.44 -30.68
C ARG A 312 -1.50 21.50 -30.19
N PHE A 313 -2.32 21.14 -29.23
CA PHE A 313 -3.32 22.07 -28.68
C PHE A 313 -2.72 23.23 -27.89
N ARG A 314 -1.49 23.06 -27.38
CA ARG A 314 -0.80 24.10 -26.56
C ARG A 314 0.16 24.97 -27.40
N HIS A 315 0.83 24.37 -28.40
CA HIS A 315 1.97 24.99 -29.09
C HIS A 315 1.71 25.28 -30.57
N GLY A 316 0.57 24.86 -31.11
CA GLY A 316 0.22 25.08 -32.52
C GLY A 316 0.95 24.16 -33.49
N LYS A 317 0.43 24.11 -34.75
CA LYS A 317 0.89 23.14 -35.75
C LYS A 317 2.36 23.35 -36.15
N ARG A 318 2.76 24.61 -36.38
CA ARG A 318 4.12 24.94 -36.88
C ARG A 318 5.21 24.51 -35.89
N GLN A 319 5.00 24.75 -34.60
CA GLN A 319 5.97 24.39 -33.56
C GLN A 319 6.11 22.87 -33.42
N ILE A 320 5.00 22.14 -33.51
CA ILE A 320 5.02 20.68 -33.48
C ILE A 320 5.77 20.12 -34.69
N GLU A 321 5.57 20.66 -35.91
CA GLU A 321 6.28 20.24 -37.11
C GLU A 321 7.79 20.47 -36.99
N GLU A 322 8.21 21.57 -36.40
CA GLU A 322 9.63 21.86 -36.10
C GLU A 322 10.21 20.83 -35.11
N TRP A 323 9.51 20.57 -34.01
CA TRP A 323 9.95 19.57 -33.03
C TRP A 323 10.05 18.16 -33.59
N VAL A 324 9.11 17.76 -34.44
CA VAL A 324 9.16 16.47 -35.18
C VAL A 324 10.39 16.41 -36.10
N GLN A 325 10.78 17.54 -36.73
CA GLN A 325 12.00 17.59 -37.54
C GLN A 325 13.26 17.43 -36.68
N PHE A 326 13.33 18.03 -35.48
CA PHE A 326 14.43 17.82 -34.57
C PHE A 326 14.55 16.35 -34.17
N ILE A 327 13.44 15.67 -33.87
CA ILE A 327 13.43 14.24 -33.56
C ILE A 327 13.97 13.42 -34.74
N ALA A 328 13.46 13.66 -35.95
CA ALA A 328 13.89 12.95 -37.16
C ALA A 328 15.38 13.11 -37.47
N LYS A 329 15.95 14.27 -37.13
CA LYS A 329 17.38 14.57 -37.30
C LYS A 329 18.24 14.23 -36.07
N LYS A 330 17.64 13.67 -35.00
CA LYS A 330 18.28 13.38 -33.70
C LYS A 330 18.91 14.62 -33.05
N GLN A 331 18.35 15.78 -33.30
CA GLN A 331 18.77 17.07 -32.73
C GLN A 331 18.11 17.28 -31.37
N TRP A 332 18.52 16.45 -30.37
CA TRP A 332 17.86 16.40 -29.09
C TRP A 332 18.09 17.62 -28.21
N THR A 333 19.26 18.24 -28.34
CA THR A 333 19.59 19.47 -27.61
C THR A 333 18.74 20.64 -28.11
N GLU A 334 18.64 20.81 -29.43
CA GLU A 334 17.79 21.84 -30.04
C GLU A 334 16.31 21.64 -29.69
N LEU A 335 15.84 20.38 -29.67
CA LEU A 335 14.50 20.07 -29.19
C LEU A 335 14.31 20.48 -27.73
N ALA A 336 15.24 20.10 -26.84
CA ALA A 336 15.18 20.43 -25.42
C ALA A 336 15.30 21.93 -25.13
N GLU A 337 16.06 22.66 -25.95
CA GLU A 337 16.08 24.14 -25.89
C GLU A 337 14.79 24.78 -26.35
N SER A 338 14.08 24.18 -27.30
CA SER A 338 12.86 24.73 -27.87
C SER A 338 11.60 24.41 -27.05
N LEU A 339 11.63 23.31 -26.25
CA LEU A 339 10.60 22.92 -25.31
C LEU A 339 10.62 23.79 -24.05
#